data_02d6fc52a72dcd5687cfbaa6f3ee8157
#
_entry.id   02d6fc52a72dcd5687cfbaa6f3ee8157
#
_cell.length_a   1.000
_cell.length_b   1.000
_cell.length_c   1.000
_cell.angle_alpha   90.00
_cell.angle_beta   90.00
_cell.angle_gamma   90.00
#
_symmetry.space_group_name_H-M   'P 1'
#
loop_
_entity.id
_entity.type
_entity.pdbx_description
1 polymer ?
#
loop_
_entity_poly.entity_id
_entity_poly.type
_entity_poly.pdbx_seq_one_letter_code
_entity_poly.pdbx_strand_id
1 'polypeptide(L)'
;MQADAKNRVLLPSRQVPEGTKEGDSIEAFIYKDSQDRLIATTKEPKLQVGQTAVLKVSQVTRIGAFLDWGLEKDLLLPYHEQTLKVREGEDVLVALYIDKSSRLCATMKVYHYLSTRTPYVVGDMVKGRVYEISDRFGVFVAVDDKYSALI
;
A
#
# COMPACT_ATOMS: atom_id res chain seq x y z
N MET A 1 -5.71 20.92 18.08
CA MET A 1 -6.86 21.06 17.16
C MET A 1 -8.11 20.53 17.86
N GLN A 2 -9.13 21.33 17.93
CA GLN A 2 -10.39 20.91 18.52
C GLN A 2 -11.25 20.28 17.43
N ALA A 3 -11.54 19.00 17.56
CA ALA A 3 -12.40 18.31 16.60
C ALA A 3 -13.86 18.57 16.96
N ASP A 4 -14.68 18.99 15.99
CA ASP A 4 -16.13 19.02 16.13
C ASP A 4 -16.73 17.63 15.79
N ALA A 5 -18.05 17.52 15.83
CA ALA A 5 -18.70 16.23 15.54
C ALA A 5 -18.45 15.71 14.12
N LYS A 6 -18.14 16.61 13.16
CA LYS A 6 -17.86 16.24 11.76
C LYS A 6 -16.43 15.72 11.58
N ASN A 7 -15.51 16.15 12.45
CA ASN A 7 -14.09 15.85 12.34
C ASN A 7 -13.62 14.84 13.37
N ARG A 8 -14.55 14.18 14.04
CA ARG A 8 -14.21 13.15 15.03
C ARG A 8 -13.78 11.87 14.35
N VAL A 9 -12.65 11.33 14.80
CA VAL A 9 -12.13 10.05 14.36
C VAL A 9 -11.87 9.22 15.61
N LEU A 10 -12.41 8.00 15.63
CA LEU A 10 -12.22 7.09 16.76
C LEU A 10 -10.83 6.45 16.68
N LEU A 11 -10.08 6.55 17.77
CA LEU A 11 -8.92 5.70 18.03
C LEU A 11 -9.37 4.64 19.02
N PRO A 12 -9.48 3.36 18.62
CA PRO A 12 -9.90 2.29 19.53
C PRO A 12 -9.02 2.20 20.76
N SER A 13 -9.60 1.86 21.89
CA SER A 13 -8.87 1.84 23.17
C SER A 13 -7.64 0.93 23.15
N ARG A 14 -7.68 -0.18 22.42
CA ARG A 14 -6.54 -1.09 22.25
C ARG A 14 -5.37 -0.47 21.49
N GLN A 15 -5.60 0.63 20.78
CA GLN A 15 -4.59 1.35 20.03
C GLN A 15 -4.02 2.55 20.79
N VAL A 16 -4.61 2.89 21.91
CA VAL A 16 -4.17 4.04 22.72
C VAL A 16 -2.94 3.64 23.53
N PRO A 17 -1.81 4.39 23.40
CA PRO A 17 -0.62 4.09 24.20
C PRO A 17 -0.90 4.18 25.68
N GLU A 18 -0.28 3.29 26.45
CA GLU A 18 -0.40 3.30 27.92
C GLU A 18 0.09 4.62 28.48
N GLY A 19 -0.65 5.15 29.47
CA GLY A 19 -0.30 6.43 30.10
C GLY A 19 -0.80 7.67 29.37
N THR A 20 -1.56 7.50 28.28
CA THR A 20 -2.13 8.62 27.54
C THR A 20 -3.14 9.37 28.40
N LYS A 21 -3.04 10.69 28.39
CA LYS A 21 -3.91 11.60 29.14
C LYS A 21 -4.61 12.55 28.20
N GLU A 22 -5.74 13.06 28.64
CA GLU A 22 -6.46 14.13 27.95
C GLU A 22 -5.53 15.33 27.72
N GLY A 23 -5.50 15.84 26.50
CA GLY A 23 -4.58 16.92 26.10
C GLY A 23 -3.29 16.47 25.47
N ASP A 24 -2.95 15.17 25.55
CA ASP A 24 -1.76 14.63 24.90
C ASP A 24 -1.91 14.61 23.38
N SER A 25 -0.77 14.71 22.68
CA SER A 25 -0.72 14.56 21.22
C SER A 25 -0.31 13.15 20.88
N ILE A 26 -1.00 12.55 19.91
CA ILE A 26 -0.74 11.19 19.44
C ILE A 26 -0.64 11.24 17.91
N GLU A 27 0.39 10.61 17.35
CA GLU A 27 0.45 10.36 15.91
C GLU A 27 -0.42 9.16 15.59
N ALA A 28 -1.27 9.29 14.58
CA ALA A 28 -2.16 8.22 14.18
C ALA A 28 -2.34 8.23 12.67
N PHE A 29 -2.53 7.03 12.11
CA PHE A 29 -2.87 6.84 10.70
C PHE A 29 -4.38 6.72 10.57
N ILE A 30 -4.96 7.42 9.61
CA ILE A 30 -6.40 7.47 9.37
C ILE A 30 -6.75 6.58 8.18
N TYR A 31 -7.74 5.70 8.37
CA TYR A 31 -8.24 4.85 7.30
C TYR A 31 -9.74 4.60 7.52
N LYS A 32 -10.38 3.89 6.61
CA LYS A 32 -11.80 3.52 6.76
C LYS A 32 -11.93 2.09 7.25
N ASP A 33 -12.84 1.88 8.21
CA ASP A 33 -13.16 0.54 8.69
C ASP A 33 -14.10 -0.19 7.71
N SER A 34 -14.51 -1.42 8.07
CA SER A 34 -15.40 -2.24 7.23
C SER A 34 -16.79 -1.66 7.04
N GLN A 35 -17.19 -0.70 7.87
CA GLN A 35 -18.47 0.01 7.78
C GLN A 35 -18.31 1.40 7.13
N ASP A 36 -17.17 1.64 6.49
CA ASP A 36 -16.87 2.87 5.77
C ASP A 36 -16.75 4.10 6.66
N ARG A 37 -16.45 3.91 7.95
CA ARG A 37 -16.26 4.98 8.91
C ARG A 37 -14.77 5.31 9.05
N LEU A 38 -14.45 6.58 9.23
CA LEU A 38 -13.09 6.99 9.53
C LEU A 38 -12.67 6.46 10.90
N ILE A 39 -11.50 5.83 10.94
CA ILE A 39 -10.93 5.25 12.14
C ILE A 39 -9.43 5.54 12.15
N ALA A 40 -8.86 5.63 13.35
CA ALA A 40 -7.44 5.87 13.53
C ALA A 40 -6.74 4.65 14.13
N THR A 41 -5.47 4.51 13.83
CA THR A 41 -4.61 3.51 14.47
C THR A 41 -3.26 4.13 14.78
N THR A 42 -2.67 3.70 15.89
CA THR A 42 -1.28 4.03 16.23
C THR A 42 -0.29 3.07 15.57
N LYS A 43 -0.77 2.00 14.93
CA LYS A 43 0.08 1.13 14.12
C LYS A 43 0.50 1.87 12.86
N GLU A 44 1.75 1.68 12.48
CA GLU A 44 2.30 2.29 11.27
C GLU A 44 2.10 1.34 10.08
N PRO A 45 1.43 1.80 9.01
CA PRO A 45 1.32 0.96 7.81
C PRO A 45 2.68 0.83 7.12
N LYS A 46 2.85 -0.24 6.35
CA LYS A 46 4.10 -0.49 5.63
C LYS A 46 4.36 0.50 4.50
N LEU A 47 3.34 1.26 4.08
CA LEU A 47 3.46 2.32 3.08
C LEU A 47 2.38 3.36 3.31
N GLN A 48 2.63 4.56 2.78
CA GLN A 48 1.68 5.67 2.79
C GLN A 48 1.24 6.00 1.36
N VAL A 49 0.21 6.84 1.23
CA VAL A 49 -0.30 7.25 -0.09
C VAL A 49 0.84 7.81 -0.95
N GLY A 50 0.94 7.30 -2.18
CA GLY A 50 1.99 7.67 -3.12
C GLY A 50 3.30 6.90 -2.97
N GLN A 51 3.41 6.06 -1.94
CA GLN A 51 4.60 5.22 -1.74
C GLN A 51 4.37 3.81 -2.27
N THR A 52 5.47 3.09 -2.48
CA THR A 52 5.46 1.68 -2.86
C THR A 52 6.02 0.82 -1.74
N ALA A 53 5.57 -0.43 -1.69
CA ALA A 53 6.12 -1.43 -0.79
C ALA A 53 5.85 -2.82 -1.35
N VAL A 54 6.65 -3.80 -0.91
CA VAL A 54 6.40 -5.21 -1.19
C VAL A 54 5.55 -5.75 -0.05
N LEU A 55 4.36 -6.24 -0.39
CA LEU A 55 3.40 -6.76 0.58
C LEU A 55 3.05 -8.20 0.27
N LYS A 56 2.77 -8.97 1.30
CA LYS A 56 2.36 -10.37 1.16
C LYS A 56 0.87 -10.48 0.92
N VAL A 57 0.48 -11.32 -0.03
CA VAL A 57 -0.92 -11.66 -0.28
C VAL A 57 -1.40 -12.59 0.82
N SER A 58 -2.34 -12.11 1.64
CA SER A 58 -2.92 -12.91 2.73
C SER A 58 -4.09 -13.75 2.25
N GLN A 59 -4.84 -13.30 1.24
CA GLN A 59 -6.04 -13.98 0.77
C GLN A 59 -6.41 -13.50 -0.64
N VAL A 60 -6.95 -14.38 -1.44
CA VAL A 60 -7.53 -14.04 -2.74
C VAL A 60 -9.04 -14.31 -2.69
N THR A 61 -9.85 -13.33 -3.08
CA THR A 61 -11.31 -13.38 -3.02
C THR A 61 -11.93 -13.04 -4.38
N ARG A 62 -13.26 -12.97 -4.41
CA ARG A 62 -13.98 -12.60 -5.64
C ARG A 62 -13.79 -11.14 -6.05
N ILE A 63 -13.43 -10.26 -5.11
CA ILE A 63 -13.27 -8.82 -5.41
C ILE A 63 -11.82 -8.42 -5.63
N GLY A 64 -10.88 -9.27 -5.30
CA GLY A 64 -9.45 -9.02 -5.46
C GLY A 64 -8.64 -9.75 -4.41
N ALA A 65 -7.38 -9.39 -4.30
CA ALA A 65 -6.49 -9.91 -3.29
C ALA A 65 -6.47 -8.97 -2.08
N PHE A 66 -6.25 -9.53 -0.91
CA PHE A 66 -6.01 -8.77 0.32
C PHE A 66 -4.56 -8.92 0.71
N LEU A 67 -3.95 -7.82 1.08
CA LEU A 67 -2.53 -7.72 1.36
C LEU A 67 -2.30 -7.35 2.82
N ASP A 68 -1.29 -7.96 3.44
CA ASP A 68 -0.85 -7.58 4.77
C ASP A 68 0.02 -6.32 4.67
N TRP A 69 -0.49 -5.21 5.16
CA TRP A 69 0.21 -3.93 5.15
C TRP A 69 0.51 -3.38 6.56
N GLY A 70 0.39 -4.24 7.57
CA GLY A 70 0.75 -3.91 8.95
C GLY A 70 -0.40 -3.46 9.83
N LEU A 71 -1.58 -3.23 9.27
CA LEU A 71 -2.78 -2.85 10.03
C LEU A 71 -3.69 -4.06 10.26
N GLU A 72 -4.67 -3.91 11.17
CA GLU A 72 -5.60 -5.00 11.49
C GLU A 72 -6.46 -5.40 10.29
N LYS A 73 -6.87 -4.42 9.48
CA LYS A 73 -7.64 -4.66 8.27
C LYS A 73 -6.67 -4.71 7.09
N ASP A 74 -6.71 -5.81 6.34
CA ASP A 74 -5.88 -5.99 5.16
C ASP A 74 -6.23 -4.97 4.07
N LEU A 75 -5.25 -4.70 3.22
CA LEU A 75 -5.38 -3.74 2.11
C LEU A 75 -5.89 -4.46 0.87
N LEU A 76 -6.94 -3.94 0.25
CA LEU A 76 -7.50 -4.51 -0.97
C LEU A 76 -6.65 -4.15 -2.18
N LEU A 77 -6.34 -5.16 -2.99
CA LEU A 77 -5.76 -5.03 -4.33
C LEU A 77 -6.82 -5.49 -5.34
N PRO A 78 -7.63 -4.57 -5.87
CA PRO A 78 -8.71 -4.94 -6.79
C PRO A 78 -8.19 -5.60 -8.07
N TYR A 79 -9.00 -6.45 -8.70
CA TYR A 79 -8.57 -7.13 -9.92
C TYR A 79 -8.19 -6.17 -11.04
N HIS A 80 -8.89 -5.04 -11.18
CA HIS A 80 -8.58 -4.06 -12.24
C HIS A 80 -7.25 -3.33 -11.99
N GLU A 81 -6.68 -3.44 -10.79
CA GLU A 81 -5.37 -2.88 -10.47
C GLU A 81 -4.25 -3.93 -10.49
N GLN A 82 -4.57 -5.17 -10.80
CA GLN A 82 -3.56 -6.24 -10.90
C GLN A 82 -3.00 -6.32 -12.32
N THR A 83 -1.69 -6.31 -12.43
CA THR A 83 -0.98 -6.43 -13.72
C THR A 83 -0.56 -7.88 -14.01
N LEU A 84 -0.52 -8.70 -12.97
CA LEU A 84 -0.21 -10.12 -13.02
C LEU A 84 -1.18 -10.85 -12.10
N LYS A 85 -1.44 -12.12 -12.37
CA LYS A 85 -2.22 -12.96 -11.46
C LYS A 85 -1.42 -13.18 -10.18
N VAL A 86 -2.04 -12.91 -9.04
CA VAL A 86 -1.41 -13.09 -7.73
C VAL A 86 -2.03 -14.26 -6.98
N ARG A 87 -1.25 -14.88 -6.11
CA ARG A 87 -1.65 -16.03 -5.30
C ARG A 87 -1.37 -15.77 -3.83
N GLU A 88 -2.13 -16.44 -2.97
CA GLU A 88 -1.91 -16.40 -1.53
C GLU A 88 -0.46 -16.77 -1.19
N GLY A 89 0.15 -16.01 -0.29
CA GLY A 89 1.53 -16.21 0.15
C GLY A 89 2.59 -15.54 -0.70
N GLU A 90 2.25 -15.04 -1.89
CA GLU A 90 3.21 -14.33 -2.74
C GLU A 90 3.48 -12.92 -2.22
N ASP A 91 4.68 -12.42 -2.51
CA ASP A 91 5.05 -11.03 -2.28
C ASP A 91 4.81 -10.25 -3.57
N VAL A 92 4.13 -9.10 -3.45
CA VAL A 92 3.80 -8.25 -4.59
C VAL A 92 4.24 -6.81 -4.32
N LEU A 93 4.76 -6.16 -5.34
CA LEU A 93 5.10 -4.74 -5.30
C LEU A 93 3.86 -3.93 -5.65
N VAL A 94 3.45 -3.06 -4.75
CA VAL A 94 2.25 -2.24 -4.91
C VAL A 94 2.51 -0.81 -4.47
N ALA A 95 1.65 0.10 -4.94
CA ALA A 95 1.55 1.46 -4.44
C ALA A 95 0.22 1.63 -3.72
N LEU A 96 0.16 2.57 -2.78
CA LEU A 96 -1.05 2.92 -2.06
C LEU A 96 -1.69 4.14 -2.72
N TYR A 97 -2.99 4.03 -3.03
CA TYR A 97 -3.75 5.13 -3.59
C TYR A 97 -5.12 5.24 -2.95
N ILE A 98 -5.75 6.39 -3.13
CA ILE A 98 -7.13 6.63 -2.69
C ILE A 98 -8.04 6.49 -3.90
N ASP A 99 -9.01 5.57 -3.81
CA ASP A 99 -9.95 5.32 -4.90
C ASP A 99 -11.06 6.40 -4.95
N LYS A 100 -11.97 6.26 -5.90
CA LYS A 100 -13.08 7.22 -6.08
C LYS A 100 -14.05 7.26 -4.90
N SER A 101 -14.07 6.19 -4.09
CA SER A 101 -14.91 6.10 -2.88
C SER A 101 -14.18 6.62 -1.64
N SER A 102 -13.03 7.26 -1.80
CA SER A 102 -12.16 7.74 -0.70
C SER A 102 -11.67 6.60 0.19
N ARG A 103 -11.46 5.41 -0.37
CA ARG A 103 -10.87 4.26 0.31
C ARG A 103 -9.43 4.08 -0.11
N LEU A 104 -8.61 3.59 0.83
CA LEU A 104 -7.24 3.21 0.54
C LEU A 104 -7.23 1.85 -0.16
N CYS A 105 -6.55 1.78 -1.29
CA CYS A 105 -6.40 0.56 -2.08
C CYS A 105 -4.97 0.44 -2.59
N ALA A 106 -4.60 -0.78 -2.99
CA ALA A 106 -3.31 -1.07 -3.59
C ALA A 106 -3.44 -1.14 -5.11
N THR A 107 -2.36 -0.80 -5.81
CA THR A 107 -2.25 -1.00 -7.25
C THR A 107 -0.90 -1.61 -7.61
N MET A 108 -0.90 -2.56 -8.54
CA MET A 108 0.32 -3.10 -9.14
C MET A 108 0.81 -2.26 -10.32
N LYS A 109 0.02 -1.27 -10.75
CA LYS A 109 0.39 -0.35 -11.84
C LYS A 109 1.34 0.70 -11.31
N VAL A 110 2.57 0.28 -11.01
CA VAL A 110 3.52 1.09 -10.23
C VAL A 110 4.49 1.91 -11.09
N TYR A 111 4.36 1.88 -12.40
CA TYR A 111 5.29 2.58 -13.30
C TYR A 111 5.55 4.03 -12.87
N HIS A 112 4.49 4.79 -12.58
CA HIS A 112 4.60 6.21 -12.22
C HIS A 112 5.08 6.44 -10.78
N TYR A 113 5.13 5.39 -9.96
CA TYR A 113 5.60 5.47 -8.58
C TYR A 113 7.08 5.12 -8.44
N LEU A 114 7.66 4.50 -9.46
CA LEU A 114 9.07 4.10 -9.45
C LEU A 114 9.94 5.20 -10.05
N SER A 115 11.18 5.27 -9.58
CA SER A 115 12.14 6.22 -10.10
C SER A 115 12.73 5.73 -11.42
N THR A 116 12.90 6.63 -12.38
CA THR A 116 13.67 6.37 -13.62
C THR A 116 15.13 6.78 -13.49
N ARG A 117 15.48 7.50 -12.42
CA ARG A 117 16.87 7.85 -12.10
C ARG A 117 17.50 6.71 -11.32
N THR A 118 18.43 6.02 -11.95
CA THR A 118 19.08 4.85 -11.36
C THR A 118 20.55 5.15 -11.04
N PRO A 119 21.08 4.63 -9.91
CA PRO A 119 22.50 4.72 -9.61
C PRO A 119 23.33 3.70 -10.39
N TYR A 120 22.71 2.81 -11.16
CA TYR A 120 23.39 1.73 -11.85
C TYR A 120 24.04 2.21 -13.14
N VAL A 121 25.14 1.56 -13.52
CA VAL A 121 25.89 1.83 -14.74
C VAL A 121 26.01 0.56 -15.57
N VAL A 122 26.37 0.72 -16.84
CA VAL A 122 26.58 -0.41 -17.76
C VAL A 122 27.61 -1.37 -17.16
N GLY A 123 27.24 -2.66 -17.10
CA GLY A 123 28.06 -3.71 -16.53
C GLY A 123 27.60 -4.16 -15.14
N ASP A 124 26.73 -3.41 -14.47
CA ASP A 124 26.21 -3.81 -13.17
C ASP A 124 25.27 -5.00 -13.28
N MET A 125 25.32 -5.87 -12.28
CA MET A 125 24.35 -6.95 -12.09
C MET A 125 23.34 -6.50 -11.06
N VAL A 126 22.05 -6.59 -11.41
CA VAL A 126 20.97 -6.14 -10.53
C VAL A 126 19.88 -7.21 -10.43
N LYS A 127 19.08 -7.14 -9.37
CA LYS A 127 17.88 -7.96 -9.20
C LYS A 127 16.68 -7.13 -9.55
N GLY A 128 15.76 -7.74 -10.29
CA GLY A 128 14.52 -7.07 -10.68
C GLY A 128 13.30 -7.94 -10.41
N ARG A 129 12.21 -7.28 -10.08
CA ARG A 129 10.90 -7.91 -9.92
C ARG A 129 10.03 -7.55 -11.11
N VAL A 130 9.52 -8.55 -11.81
CA VAL A 130 8.59 -8.31 -12.91
C VAL A 130 7.27 -7.84 -12.32
N TYR A 131 6.81 -6.66 -12.71
CA TYR A 131 5.53 -6.14 -12.25
C TYR A 131 4.48 -5.96 -13.35
N GLU A 132 4.90 -6.03 -14.61
CA GLU A 132 3.98 -5.93 -15.74
C GLU A 132 4.60 -6.57 -16.98
N ILE A 133 3.78 -7.27 -17.76
CA ILE A 133 4.19 -7.84 -19.06
C ILE A 133 3.36 -7.18 -20.14
N SER A 134 4.03 -6.58 -21.14
CA SER A 134 3.39 -5.90 -22.24
C SER A 134 3.73 -6.62 -23.55
N ASP A 135 2.73 -7.00 -24.31
CA ASP A 135 2.94 -7.59 -25.63
C ASP A 135 3.59 -6.60 -26.60
N ARG A 136 3.42 -5.32 -26.34
CA ARG A 136 3.92 -4.26 -27.21
C ARG A 136 5.35 -3.80 -26.84
N PHE A 137 5.64 -3.69 -25.55
CA PHE A 137 6.89 -3.07 -25.09
C PHE A 137 7.87 -4.06 -24.46
N GLY A 138 7.42 -5.21 -24.00
CA GLY A 138 8.25 -6.19 -23.32
C GLY A 138 7.91 -6.32 -21.84
N VAL A 139 8.91 -6.56 -21.01
CA VAL A 139 8.74 -6.85 -19.60
C VAL A 139 9.20 -5.66 -18.77
N PHE A 140 8.30 -5.15 -17.94
CA PHE A 140 8.62 -4.08 -16.97
C PHE A 140 9.10 -4.70 -15.67
N VAL A 141 10.24 -4.23 -15.20
CA VAL A 141 10.94 -4.76 -14.04
C VAL A 141 11.20 -3.63 -13.05
N ALA A 142 10.96 -3.88 -11.78
CA ALA A 142 11.36 -2.99 -10.69
C ALA A 142 12.70 -3.47 -10.15
N VAL A 143 13.76 -2.71 -10.42
CA VAL A 143 15.10 -3.02 -9.92
C VAL A 143 15.20 -2.53 -8.48
N ASP A 144 15.57 -3.43 -7.56
CA ASP A 144 15.57 -3.17 -6.11
C ASP A 144 14.25 -2.61 -5.59
N ASP A 145 13.14 -2.96 -6.27
CA ASP A 145 11.78 -2.48 -5.95
C ASP A 145 11.63 -0.94 -5.95
N LYS A 146 12.56 -0.22 -6.57
CA LYS A 146 12.61 1.25 -6.56
C LYS A 146 12.72 1.86 -7.95
N TYR A 147 13.35 1.17 -8.90
CA TYR A 147 13.71 1.75 -10.20
C TYR A 147 13.02 0.97 -11.31
N SER A 148 12.37 1.66 -12.23
CA SER A 148 11.70 1.02 -13.36
C SER A 148 12.70 0.75 -14.49
N ALA A 149 12.67 -0.46 -15.01
CA ALA A 149 13.43 -0.87 -16.18
C ALA A 149 12.55 -1.66 -17.14
N LEU A 150 12.90 -1.60 -18.42
CA LEU A 150 12.22 -2.34 -19.48
C LEU A 150 13.18 -3.34 -20.10
N ILE A 151 12.73 -4.58 -20.20
CA ILE A 151 13.47 -5.66 -20.86
C ILE A 151 12.81 -6.01 -22.19
#